data_5e24d76dc027bf10cc4d44ca2fbfc5d4
#
_entry.id   5e24d76dc027bf10cc4d44ca2fbfc5d4
#
_cell.length_a   1.000
_cell.length_b   1.000
_cell.length_c   1.000
_cell.angle_alpha   90.00
_cell.angle_beta   90.00
_cell.angle_gamma   90.00
#
_symmetry.space_group_name_H-M   'P 1'
#
loop_
_entity.id
_entity.type
_entity.pdbx_description
1 polymer ?
#
loop_
_entity_poly.entity_id
_entity_poly.type
_entity_poly.pdbx_seq_one_letter_code
_entity_poly.pdbx_strand_id
1 'polypeptide(L)'
;NKVLLSLVGERDMLISLHKTRATEWDFLLILDMQKTSKMDLLKDQVETVLVMSGFTVTNRMHNGINILEMRDSETRDIFYIAFVDNHLVGSYTSGLVESAIDSRNKPKIGLDQSFIETEKLVSGKGLVRVFVNYARVPQFMSIYLGTRNEYIDLFSNSMNFAGLYLNTNKERMEVKGYT
;
A
#
# COMPACT_ATOMS: atom_id res chain seq x y z
N ASN A 1 -22.00 2.57 3.68
CA ASN A 1 -20.65 2.15 3.22
C ASN A 1 -20.64 1.34 1.92
N LYS A 2 -21.79 1.21 1.21
CA LYS A 2 -21.83 0.56 -0.11
C LYS A 2 -21.04 1.30 -1.19
N VAL A 3 -20.92 2.63 -1.06
CA VAL A 3 -20.21 3.47 -2.05
C VAL A 3 -18.69 3.21 -1.99
N LEU A 4 -18.11 3.14 -0.79
CA LEU A 4 -16.69 2.79 -0.63
C LEU A 4 -16.40 1.36 -1.13
N LEU A 5 -17.28 0.41 -0.85
CA LEU A 5 -17.18 -0.95 -1.36
C LEU A 5 -17.30 -0.99 -2.90
N SER A 6 -18.12 -0.13 -3.51
CA SER A 6 -18.21 -0.04 -4.98
C SER A 6 -17.00 0.65 -5.62
N LEU A 7 -16.30 1.51 -4.89
CA LEU A 7 -15.04 2.12 -5.35
C LEU A 7 -13.89 1.10 -5.35
N VAL A 8 -13.85 0.22 -4.34
CA VAL A 8 -12.85 -0.85 -4.26
C VAL A 8 -13.18 -1.97 -5.25
N GLY A 9 -14.44 -2.41 -5.31
CA GLY A 9 -14.99 -3.35 -6.30
C GLY A 9 -14.04 -4.50 -6.69
N GLU A 10 -13.98 -4.77 -7.98
CA GLU A 10 -13.09 -5.78 -8.60
C GLU A 10 -11.73 -5.19 -9.01
N ARG A 11 -11.23 -4.20 -8.27
CA ARG A 11 -9.98 -3.50 -8.58
C ARG A 11 -8.79 -4.13 -7.88
N ASP A 12 -7.66 -4.08 -8.55
CA ASP A 12 -6.39 -4.50 -7.94
C ASP A 12 -6.00 -3.52 -6.83
N MET A 13 -5.72 -4.08 -5.66
CA MET A 13 -5.31 -3.33 -4.49
C MET A 13 -3.95 -3.84 -4.01
N LEU A 14 -3.04 -2.92 -3.76
CA LEU A 14 -1.75 -3.17 -3.15
C LEU A 14 -1.73 -2.54 -1.75
N ILE A 15 -1.28 -3.31 -0.77
CA ILE A 15 -0.97 -2.80 0.56
C ILE A 15 0.50 -3.08 0.83
N SER A 16 1.27 -2.04 1.15
CA SER A 16 2.66 -2.16 1.55
C SER A 16 2.86 -1.66 2.97
N LEU A 17 3.70 -2.36 3.74
CA LEU A 17 4.02 -1.99 5.13
C LEU A 17 5.35 -1.26 5.16
N HIS A 18 5.40 -0.15 5.88
CA HIS A 18 6.56 0.72 5.99
C HIS A 18 6.86 1.06 7.44
N LYS A 19 8.13 1.00 7.81
CA LYS A 19 8.58 1.58 9.08
C LYS A 19 8.57 3.10 8.94
N THR A 20 7.81 3.78 9.78
CA THR A 20 7.63 5.24 9.73
C THR A 20 8.47 5.97 10.79
N ARG A 21 8.66 5.31 11.96
CA ARG A 21 9.48 5.80 13.08
C ARG A 21 10.28 4.66 13.70
N ALA A 22 11.06 4.96 14.72
CA ALA A 22 11.90 3.96 15.40
C ALA A 22 11.11 2.72 15.84
N THR A 23 9.91 2.91 16.39
CA THR A 23 9.05 1.88 16.99
C THR A 23 7.69 1.76 16.31
N GLU A 24 7.47 2.44 15.18
CA GLU A 24 6.17 2.48 14.52
C GLU A 24 6.27 2.04 13.07
N TRP A 25 5.22 1.42 12.60
CA TRP A 25 5.00 1.12 11.20
C TRP A 25 3.60 1.59 10.77
N ASP A 26 3.45 1.84 9.50
CA ASP A 26 2.17 2.14 8.88
C ASP A 26 2.09 1.51 7.50
N PHE A 27 0.93 1.48 6.92
CA PHE A 27 0.72 0.95 5.60
C PHE A 27 0.52 2.06 4.56
N LEU A 28 0.87 1.76 3.34
CA LEU A 28 0.48 2.52 2.16
C LEU A 28 -0.47 1.65 1.35
N LEU A 29 -1.69 2.14 1.17
CA LEU A 29 -2.69 1.56 0.30
C LEU A 29 -2.55 2.17 -1.10
N ILE A 30 -2.55 1.34 -2.13
CA ILE A 30 -2.60 1.75 -3.53
C ILE A 30 -3.73 0.98 -4.20
N LEU A 31 -4.69 1.71 -4.76
CA LEU A 31 -5.81 1.15 -5.49
C LEU A 31 -5.70 1.56 -6.95
N ASP A 32 -5.68 0.59 -7.86
CA ASP A 32 -5.73 0.87 -9.30
C ASP A 32 -7.13 1.34 -9.69
N MET A 33 -7.22 2.61 -10.08
CA MET A 33 -8.49 3.23 -10.48
C MET A 33 -8.82 2.99 -11.95
N GLN A 34 -7.91 2.35 -12.69
CA GLN A 34 -7.99 2.15 -14.14
C GLN A 34 -8.12 3.49 -14.90
N LYS A 35 -7.82 3.50 -16.18
CA LYS A 35 -8.02 4.68 -17.02
C LYS A 35 -9.51 4.85 -17.31
N THR A 36 -10.20 5.67 -16.52
CA THR A 36 -11.58 6.01 -16.79
C THR A 36 -11.67 7.49 -17.15
N SER A 37 -12.46 7.82 -18.18
CA SER A 37 -12.83 9.21 -18.52
C SER A 37 -13.62 9.91 -17.40
N LYS A 38 -13.91 9.22 -16.32
CA LYS A 38 -14.64 9.69 -15.14
C LYS A 38 -13.75 9.93 -13.91
N MET A 39 -12.42 9.90 -14.07
CA MET A 39 -11.51 10.03 -12.91
C MET A 39 -11.70 11.36 -12.18
N ASP A 40 -11.85 12.46 -12.89
CA ASP A 40 -12.05 13.77 -12.26
C ASP A 40 -13.40 13.83 -11.53
N LEU A 41 -14.45 13.25 -12.13
CA LEU A 41 -15.74 13.12 -11.47
C LEU A 41 -15.66 12.24 -10.19
N LEU A 42 -14.83 11.20 -10.20
CA LEU A 42 -14.60 10.35 -9.03
C LEU A 42 -13.87 11.11 -7.91
N LYS A 43 -12.90 11.97 -8.24
CA LYS A 43 -12.21 12.81 -7.26
C LYS A 43 -13.20 13.72 -6.52
N ASP A 44 -14.05 14.42 -7.26
CA ASP A 44 -15.05 15.31 -6.67
C ASP A 44 -16.09 14.55 -5.84
N GLN A 45 -16.49 13.36 -6.31
CA GLN A 45 -17.44 12.51 -5.58
C GLN A 45 -16.84 11.93 -4.29
N VAL A 46 -15.56 11.57 -4.28
CA VAL A 46 -14.89 11.03 -3.09
C VAL A 46 -14.96 12.05 -1.96
N GLU A 47 -14.58 13.30 -2.18
CA GLU A 47 -14.64 14.35 -1.15
C GLU A 47 -16.06 14.53 -0.61
N THR A 48 -17.05 14.60 -1.49
CA THR A 48 -18.45 14.73 -1.10
C THR A 48 -18.93 13.54 -0.23
N VAL A 49 -18.60 12.31 -0.65
CA VAL A 49 -18.97 11.10 0.08
C VAL A 49 -18.33 11.06 1.46
N LEU A 50 -17.08 11.49 1.58
CA LEU A 50 -16.35 11.53 2.85
C LEU A 50 -16.98 12.52 3.82
N VAL A 51 -17.31 13.73 3.36
CA VAL A 51 -18.00 14.74 4.16
C VAL A 51 -19.38 14.23 4.61
N MET A 52 -20.15 13.62 3.70
CA MET A 52 -21.44 13.03 4.04
C MET A 52 -21.33 11.83 5.01
N SER A 53 -20.18 11.19 5.06
CA SER A 53 -19.87 10.09 6.00
C SER A 53 -19.39 10.57 7.38
N GLY A 54 -19.35 11.89 7.62
CA GLY A 54 -19.00 12.48 8.90
C GLY A 54 -17.51 12.81 9.07
N PHE A 55 -16.71 12.72 8.00
CA PHE A 55 -15.31 13.15 8.05
C PHE A 55 -15.18 14.66 7.83
N THR A 56 -14.26 15.28 8.54
CA THR A 56 -13.78 16.63 8.19
C THR A 56 -12.68 16.47 7.14
N VAL A 57 -12.87 17.08 5.96
CA VAL A 57 -11.91 17.00 4.86
C VAL A 57 -11.24 18.35 4.69
N THR A 58 -9.91 18.36 4.66
CA THR A 58 -9.08 19.50 4.31
C THR A 58 -8.15 19.14 3.15
N ASN A 59 -7.72 20.15 2.42
CA ASN A 59 -6.94 19.98 1.21
C ASN A 59 -5.53 20.55 1.39
N ARG A 60 -4.50 19.81 0.95
CA ARG A 60 -3.12 20.25 0.96
C ARG A 60 -2.43 19.86 -0.35
N MET A 61 -1.61 20.78 -0.88
CA MET A 61 -0.84 20.53 -2.10
C MET A 61 0.56 19.99 -1.78
N HIS A 62 0.99 18.96 -2.51
CA HIS A 62 2.35 18.47 -2.52
C HIS A 62 2.79 18.16 -3.95
N ASN A 63 3.83 18.80 -4.43
CA ASN A 63 4.37 18.66 -5.80
C ASN A 63 3.31 18.66 -6.92
N GLY A 64 2.34 19.60 -6.81
CA GLY A 64 1.26 19.77 -7.78
C GLY A 64 0.12 18.76 -7.67
N ILE A 65 0.14 17.89 -6.66
CA ILE A 65 -0.92 16.92 -6.38
C ILE A 65 -1.65 17.32 -5.09
N ASN A 66 -2.98 17.28 -5.15
CA ASN A 66 -3.82 17.53 -3.99
C ASN A 66 -3.88 16.30 -3.09
N ILE A 67 -3.60 16.49 -1.79
CA ILE A 67 -3.77 15.49 -0.74
C ILE A 67 -5.01 15.87 0.06
N LEU A 68 -5.98 14.97 0.12
CA LEU A 68 -7.14 15.07 0.99
C LEU A 68 -6.75 14.55 2.38
N GLU A 69 -6.88 15.38 3.40
CA GLU A 69 -6.70 15.01 4.80
C GLU A 69 -8.08 14.78 5.42
N MET A 70 -8.38 13.53 5.67
CA MET A 70 -9.65 13.10 6.26
C MET A 70 -9.48 12.90 7.76
N ARG A 71 -10.12 13.74 8.53
CA ARG A 71 -10.13 13.62 9.99
C ARG A 71 -11.42 12.94 10.45
N ASP A 72 -11.27 11.85 11.15
CA ASP A 72 -12.39 11.23 11.87
C ASP A 72 -12.78 12.09 13.08
N SER A 73 -14.07 12.38 13.22
CA SER A 73 -14.59 13.24 14.29
C SER A 73 -14.56 12.56 15.67
N GLU A 74 -14.57 11.22 15.72
CA GLU A 74 -14.60 10.44 16.95
C GLU A 74 -13.20 10.07 17.42
N THR A 75 -12.40 9.41 16.57
CA THR A 75 -11.05 8.95 16.93
C THR A 75 -10.00 10.05 16.81
N ARG A 76 -10.28 11.11 16.05
CA ARG A 76 -9.34 12.18 15.67
C ARG A 76 -8.19 11.73 14.77
N ASP A 77 -8.20 10.49 14.33
CA ASP A 77 -7.22 9.99 13.38
C ASP A 77 -7.33 10.73 12.04
N ILE A 78 -6.21 10.93 11.38
CA ILE A 78 -6.17 11.55 10.06
C ILE A 78 -5.73 10.49 9.07
N PHE A 79 -6.55 10.26 8.06
CA PHE A 79 -6.19 9.45 6.91
C PHE A 79 -5.94 10.36 5.71
N TYR A 80 -4.82 10.17 5.04
CA TYR A 80 -4.38 10.97 3.89
C TYR A 80 -4.66 10.21 2.61
N ILE A 81 -5.27 10.89 1.63
CA ILE A 81 -5.58 10.31 0.30
C ILE A 81 -5.06 11.25 -0.78
N ALA A 82 -4.45 10.69 -1.80
CA ALA A 82 -4.09 11.41 -3.02
C ALA A 82 -4.42 10.59 -4.27
N PHE A 83 -4.74 11.28 -5.35
CA PHE A 83 -4.84 10.67 -6.67
C PHE A 83 -3.54 10.91 -7.43
N VAL A 84 -2.77 9.86 -7.65
CA VAL A 84 -1.47 9.88 -8.33
C VAL A 84 -1.60 9.10 -9.63
N ASP A 85 -1.56 9.78 -10.75
CA ASP A 85 -1.87 9.23 -12.08
C ASP A 85 -3.24 8.50 -12.07
N ASN A 86 -3.27 7.19 -12.29
CA ASN A 86 -4.49 6.39 -12.26
C ASN A 86 -4.67 5.61 -10.94
N HIS A 87 -3.96 5.98 -9.89
CA HIS A 87 -4.02 5.29 -8.60
C HIS A 87 -4.57 6.22 -7.52
N LEU A 88 -5.39 5.65 -6.64
CA LEU A 88 -5.68 6.25 -5.35
C LEU A 88 -4.68 5.72 -4.35
N VAL A 89 -3.98 6.62 -3.66
CA VAL A 89 -2.99 6.29 -2.63
C VAL A 89 -3.51 6.76 -1.29
N GLY A 90 -3.34 5.95 -0.25
CA GLY A 90 -3.82 6.31 1.08
C GLY A 90 -2.96 5.76 2.21
N SER A 91 -2.84 6.51 3.32
CA SER A 91 -2.10 6.13 4.54
C SER A 91 -2.53 6.99 5.73
N TYR A 92 -2.31 6.50 6.95
CA TYR A 92 -2.39 7.34 8.15
C TYR A 92 -1.13 8.20 8.34
N THR A 93 -0.05 7.93 7.62
CA THR A 93 1.19 8.72 7.65
C THR A 93 1.28 9.57 6.39
N SER A 94 1.19 10.90 6.52
CA SER A 94 1.26 11.82 5.37
C SER A 94 2.52 11.66 4.54
N GLY A 95 3.68 11.42 5.19
CA GLY A 95 4.95 11.23 4.53
C GLY A 95 5.00 10.01 3.58
N LEU A 96 4.19 8.97 3.81
CA LEU A 96 4.07 7.84 2.87
C LEU A 96 3.34 8.26 1.59
N VAL A 97 2.26 9.04 1.72
CA VAL A 97 1.52 9.58 0.56
C VAL A 97 2.40 10.55 -0.23
N GLU A 98 3.12 11.45 0.47
CA GLU A 98 4.09 12.35 -0.16
C GLU A 98 5.21 11.60 -0.89
N SER A 99 5.76 10.55 -0.26
CA SER A 99 6.78 9.70 -0.87
C SER A 99 6.26 8.96 -2.11
N ALA A 100 4.99 8.54 -2.12
CA ALA A 100 4.36 7.94 -3.28
C ALA A 100 4.24 8.96 -4.43
N ILE A 101 3.84 10.19 -4.14
CA ILE A 101 3.79 11.29 -5.10
C ILE A 101 5.20 11.56 -5.68
N ASP A 102 6.21 11.66 -4.82
CA ASP A 102 7.60 11.96 -5.22
C ASP A 102 8.24 10.82 -6.01
N SER A 103 7.74 9.60 -5.82
CA SER A 103 8.24 8.41 -6.51
C SER A 103 7.63 8.21 -7.90
N ARG A 104 6.68 9.06 -8.32
CA ARG A 104 6.00 8.97 -9.61
C ARG A 104 6.95 8.82 -10.80
N ASN A 105 8.05 9.55 -10.78
CA ASN A 105 9.05 9.58 -11.85
C ASN A 105 10.36 8.85 -11.51
N LYS A 106 10.39 8.06 -10.41
CA LYS A 106 11.56 7.29 -9.98
C LYS A 106 11.47 5.84 -10.44
N PRO A 107 12.62 5.12 -10.50
CA PRO A 107 12.62 3.69 -10.76
C PRO A 107 11.69 2.96 -9.78
N LYS A 108 10.87 2.07 -10.31
CA LYS A 108 9.87 1.31 -9.55
C LYS A 108 10.40 -0.08 -9.21
N ILE A 109 9.88 -0.71 -8.17
CA ILE A 109 10.18 -2.09 -7.80
C ILE A 109 9.99 -3.07 -8.97
N GLY A 110 9.06 -2.78 -9.88
CA GLY A 110 8.85 -3.56 -11.09
C GLY A 110 10.01 -3.52 -12.11
N LEU A 111 11.08 -2.75 -11.85
CA LEU A 111 12.34 -2.78 -12.60
C LEU A 111 13.44 -3.58 -11.88
N ASP A 112 13.21 -4.02 -10.65
CA ASP A 112 14.13 -4.89 -9.92
C ASP A 112 14.03 -6.32 -10.46
N GLN A 113 15.16 -6.84 -10.96
CA GLN A 113 15.20 -8.15 -11.60
C GLN A 113 14.80 -9.28 -10.66
N SER A 114 15.22 -9.22 -9.39
CA SER A 114 14.87 -10.22 -8.37
C SER A 114 13.39 -10.19 -8.04
N PHE A 115 12.78 -8.99 -8.01
CA PHE A 115 11.34 -8.86 -7.84
C PHE A 115 10.58 -9.44 -9.03
N ILE A 116 11.02 -9.11 -10.28
CA ILE A 116 10.39 -9.60 -11.51
C ILE A 116 10.42 -11.14 -11.56
N GLU A 117 11.54 -11.76 -11.19
CA GLU A 117 11.68 -13.22 -11.17
C GLU A 117 10.73 -13.85 -10.13
N THR A 118 10.69 -13.29 -8.92
CA THR A 118 9.77 -13.75 -7.87
C THR A 118 8.32 -13.55 -8.26
N GLU A 119 7.99 -12.39 -8.86
CA GLU A 119 6.62 -12.09 -9.29
C GLU A 119 6.12 -13.08 -10.36
N LYS A 120 6.95 -13.48 -11.32
CA LYS A 120 6.61 -14.48 -12.34
C LYS A 120 6.19 -15.83 -11.73
N LEU A 121 6.77 -16.21 -10.60
CA LEU A 121 6.46 -17.48 -9.93
C LEU A 121 5.07 -17.50 -9.29
N VAL A 122 4.57 -16.33 -8.89
CA VAL A 122 3.26 -16.16 -8.23
C VAL A 122 2.22 -15.45 -9.10
N SER A 123 2.62 -14.93 -10.26
CA SER A 123 1.75 -14.20 -11.17
C SER A 123 0.58 -15.05 -11.66
N GLY A 124 -0.61 -14.45 -11.73
CA GLY A 124 -1.85 -15.11 -12.13
C GLY A 124 -2.36 -16.19 -11.17
N LYS A 125 -1.74 -16.34 -9.99
CA LYS A 125 -2.10 -17.34 -8.99
C LYS A 125 -2.72 -16.68 -7.76
N GLY A 126 -3.74 -17.35 -7.19
CA GLY A 126 -4.37 -16.98 -5.93
C GLY A 126 -5.18 -15.69 -5.96
N LEU A 127 -5.95 -15.49 -4.88
CA LEU A 127 -6.72 -14.28 -4.61
C LEU A 127 -5.85 -13.17 -4.01
N VAL A 128 -4.86 -13.56 -3.19
CA VAL A 128 -3.94 -12.64 -2.52
C VAL A 128 -2.51 -13.08 -2.85
N ARG A 129 -1.67 -12.13 -3.18
CA ARG A 129 -0.22 -12.30 -3.36
C ARG A 129 0.50 -11.47 -2.33
N VAL A 130 1.48 -12.04 -1.67
CA VAL A 130 2.31 -11.37 -0.68
C VAL A 130 3.76 -11.41 -1.14
N PHE A 131 4.42 -10.26 -1.12
CA PHE A 131 5.83 -10.15 -1.43
C PHE A 131 6.59 -9.68 -0.20
N VAL A 132 7.68 -10.35 0.11
CA VAL A 132 8.57 -9.98 1.22
C VAL A 132 9.89 -9.53 0.63
N ASN A 133 10.26 -8.28 0.89
CA ASN A 133 11.59 -7.77 0.58
C ASN A 133 12.51 -8.04 1.78
N TYR A 134 13.38 -9.01 1.67
CA TYR A 134 14.26 -9.42 2.78
C TYR A 134 15.21 -8.33 3.22
N ALA A 135 15.67 -7.46 2.35
CA ALA A 135 16.51 -6.32 2.73
C ALA A 135 15.80 -5.34 3.70
N ARG A 136 14.47 -5.43 3.80
CA ARG A 136 13.66 -4.59 4.72
C ARG A 136 13.29 -5.30 6.03
N VAL A 137 13.42 -6.62 6.09
CA VAL A 137 13.05 -7.42 7.28
C VAL A 137 13.77 -6.96 8.54
N PRO A 138 15.09 -6.68 8.56
CA PRO A 138 15.75 -6.20 9.77
C PRO A 138 15.16 -4.91 10.34
N GLN A 139 14.71 -4.00 9.47
CA GLN A 139 14.08 -2.76 9.89
C GLN A 139 12.74 -3.00 10.61
N PHE A 140 11.95 -3.97 10.15
CA PHE A 140 10.71 -4.36 10.81
C PHE A 140 10.97 -5.08 12.12
N MET A 141 11.88 -6.02 12.11
CA MET A 141 12.21 -6.80 13.32
C MET A 141 12.77 -5.91 14.43
N SER A 142 13.49 -4.85 14.11
CA SER A 142 14.01 -3.89 15.10
C SER A 142 12.92 -3.17 15.89
N ILE A 143 11.69 -3.07 15.38
CA ILE A 143 10.54 -2.49 16.10
C ILE A 143 10.18 -3.37 17.31
N TYR A 144 10.24 -4.68 17.14
CA TYR A 144 9.85 -5.66 18.17
C TYR A 144 11.00 -6.07 19.07
N LEU A 145 12.22 -6.15 18.52
CA LEU A 145 13.39 -6.64 19.25
C LEU A 145 14.15 -5.52 19.96
N GLY A 146 13.88 -4.25 19.63
CA GLY A 146 14.57 -3.09 20.20
C GLY A 146 16.05 -2.97 19.83
N THR A 147 16.64 -4.02 19.27
CA THR A 147 18.06 -4.08 18.87
C THR A 147 18.21 -4.76 17.50
N ARG A 148 19.32 -4.44 16.84
CA ARG A 148 19.72 -5.13 15.62
C ARG A 148 20.20 -6.54 15.98
N ASN A 149 19.77 -7.52 15.20
CA ASN A 149 20.14 -8.93 15.39
C ASN A 149 20.94 -9.40 14.16
N GLU A 150 22.20 -9.81 14.40
CA GLU A 150 23.14 -10.22 13.35
C GLU A 150 22.64 -11.43 12.54
N TYR A 151 21.92 -12.36 13.18
CA TYR A 151 21.35 -13.52 12.48
C TYR A 151 20.25 -13.11 11.50
N ILE A 152 19.43 -12.12 11.88
CA ILE A 152 18.40 -11.57 10.99
C ILE A 152 19.06 -10.83 9.82
N ASP A 153 20.11 -10.07 10.08
CA ASP A 153 20.89 -9.39 9.04
C ASP A 153 21.50 -10.39 8.06
N LEU A 154 22.14 -11.46 8.57
CA LEU A 154 22.74 -12.51 7.75
C LEU A 154 21.69 -13.21 6.88
N PHE A 155 20.57 -13.61 7.47
CA PHE A 155 19.46 -14.23 6.78
C PHE A 155 18.88 -13.31 5.69
N SER A 156 18.66 -12.05 6.02
CA SER A 156 18.10 -11.06 5.11
C SER A 156 19.03 -10.73 3.94
N ASN A 157 20.34 -10.81 4.14
CA ASN A 157 21.33 -10.58 3.09
C ASN A 157 21.51 -11.79 2.16
N SER A 158 21.04 -12.97 2.55
CA SER A 158 21.13 -14.18 1.73
C SER A 158 19.96 -14.35 0.74
N MET A 159 18.93 -13.52 0.86
CA MET A 159 17.72 -13.58 0.02
C MET A 159 17.34 -12.18 -0.46
N ASN A 160 16.71 -12.09 -1.64
CA ASN A 160 16.23 -10.82 -2.20
C ASN A 160 14.72 -10.64 -1.92
N PHE A 161 13.91 -11.48 -2.55
CA PHE A 161 12.45 -11.45 -2.41
C PHE A 161 11.89 -12.85 -2.17
N ALA A 162 10.79 -12.92 -1.42
CA ALA A 162 9.90 -14.07 -1.45
C ALA A 162 8.54 -13.65 -1.98
N GLY A 163 7.91 -14.55 -2.72
CA GLY A 163 6.55 -14.42 -3.19
C GLY A 163 5.68 -15.55 -2.64
N LEU A 164 4.55 -15.19 -2.06
CA LEU A 164 3.55 -16.12 -1.56
C LEU A 164 2.24 -15.86 -2.29
N TYR A 165 1.46 -16.88 -2.55
CA TYR A 165 0.08 -16.70 -2.95
C TYR A 165 -0.87 -17.56 -2.14
N LEU A 166 -2.05 -16.99 -1.90
CA LEU A 166 -3.13 -17.63 -1.18
C LEU A 166 -4.23 -17.96 -2.15
N ASN A 167 -4.59 -19.23 -2.18
CA ASN A 167 -5.69 -19.74 -2.98
C ASN A 167 -6.77 -20.35 -2.08
N THR A 168 -8.03 -20.22 -2.49
CA THR A 168 -9.15 -20.84 -1.79
C THR A 168 -9.77 -21.89 -2.69
N ASN A 169 -9.84 -23.13 -2.22
CA ASN A 169 -10.53 -24.20 -2.90
C ASN A 169 -11.63 -24.77 -2.00
N LYS A 170 -12.88 -24.38 -2.28
CA LYS A 170 -14.15 -24.76 -1.62
C LYS A 170 -14.15 -24.74 -0.09
N GLU A 171 -13.25 -25.44 0.58
CA GLU A 171 -13.19 -25.56 2.06
C GLU A 171 -11.77 -25.48 2.62
N ARG A 172 -10.77 -25.27 1.77
CA ARG A 172 -9.36 -25.21 2.18
C ARG A 172 -8.68 -23.96 1.67
N MET A 173 -7.88 -23.38 2.55
CA MET A 173 -6.97 -22.30 2.22
C MET A 173 -5.60 -22.93 1.97
N GLU A 174 -5.04 -22.70 0.78
CA GLU A 174 -3.73 -23.18 0.38
C GLU A 174 -2.80 -21.99 0.24
N VAL A 175 -1.64 -22.04 0.91
CA VAL A 175 -0.57 -21.05 0.78
C VAL A 175 0.62 -21.74 0.13
N LYS A 176 1.12 -21.16 -0.96
CA LYS A 176 2.38 -21.59 -1.60
C LYS A 176 3.34 -20.45 -1.69
N GLY A 177 4.64 -20.73 -1.49
CA GLY A 177 5.70 -19.74 -1.48
C GLY A 177 6.89 -20.13 -2.35
N TYR A 178 7.62 -19.08 -2.76
CA TYR A 178 8.85 -19.16 -3.55
C TYR A 178 9.84 -18.10 -3.02
N THR A 179 11.12 -18.45 -3.03
CA THR A 179 12.23 -17.56 -2.65
C THR A 179 13.28 -17.57 -3.74
#